data_edd7b7f0e9c424552e0c843a265ba30a
#
_entry.id   edd7b7f0e9c424552e0c843a265ba30a
#
_cell.length_a   1.000
_cell.length_b   1.000
_cell.length_c   1.000
_cell.angle_alpha   90.00
_cell.angle_beta   90.00
_cell.angle_gamma   90.00
#
_symmetry.space_group_name_H-M   'P 1'
#
loop_
_entity.id
_entity.type
_entity.pdbx_description
1 polymer ?
#
loop_
_entity_poly.entity_id
_entity_poly.type
_entity_poly.pdbx_seq_one_letter_code
_entity_poly.pdbx_strand_id
1 'polypeptide(L)'
;MRETDRSPLTGRWLISLRPAGQHGPVRRAAAAHGARVLALSPWRLQRHDDAGTRAALADALRCGRIVFTSPEAVRAASALQPLRASARQTWLAVGSGTAAALQRAGIAGVLSPVRMDSAGLLDLAALREVTGTRIGLVTAPGGRDRIATALQARGAHVLRADVYRREPCPLRRASIERLLAVPTPALLLLSSAGALRQVLATLPEHAAAVLRRCDAIAASPRLAAIAGEEAGMRTIAIATDPRPRAMLAAAAAALTAGKPMPA
;
A
#
# COMPACT_ATOMS: atom_id res chain seq x y z
N MET A 1 -8.12 37.16 12.54
CA MET A 1 -8.00 35.72 12.23
C MET A 1 -6.71 35.25 12.87
N ARG A 2 -6.79 34.49 13.97
CA ARG A 2 -5.66 34.15 14.82
C ARG A 2 -4.74 33.15 14.09
N GLU A 3 -3.42 33.33 14.18
CA GLU A 3 -2.33 32.48 13.59
C GLU A 3 -2.38 31.02 14.05
N THR A 4 -3.20 30.72 15.04
CA THR A 4 -3.38 29.40 15.68
C THR A 4 -4.24 28.41 14.88
N ASP A 5 -4.83 28.78 13.73
CA ASP A 5 -5.75 27.92 12.97
C ASP A 5 -5.12 27.26 11.71
N ARG A 6 -3.82 27.47 11.47
CA ARG A 6 -3.13 26.85 10.33
C ARG A 6 -2.60 25.48 10.70
N SER A 7 -2.93 24.47 9.87
CA SER A 7 -2.35 23.13 10.01
C SER A 7 -0.82 23.19 10.08
N PRO A 8 -0.16 22.46 10.98
CA PRO A 8 1.31 22.41 11.08
C PRO A 8 1.98 21.85 9.81
N LEU A 9 1.19 21.30 8.88
CA LEU A 9 1.63 20.84 7.57
C LEU A 9 1.53 21.90 6.47
N THR A 10 0.98 23.07 6.76
CA THR A 10 0.80 24.16 5.76
C THR A 10 2.15 24.54 5.14
N GLY A 11 2.21 24.54 3.81
CA GLY A 11 3.40 24.85 3.02
C GLY A 11 4.48 23.74 2.99
N ARG A 12 4.37 22.70 3.81
CA ARG A 12 5.36 21.61 3.86
C ARG A 12 5.28 20.70 2.64
N TRP A 13 6.42 20.10 2.31
CA TRP A 13 6.52 19.10 1.26
C TRP A 13 6.39 17.70 1.83
N LEU A 14 5.51 16.91 1.22
CA LEU A 14 5.29 15.49 1.49
C LEU A 14 5.80 14.68 0.30
N ILE A 15 6.72 13.75 0.53
CA ILE A 15 7.22 12.84 -0.49
C ILE A 15 6.41 11.56 -0.44
N SER A 16 5.85 11.15 -1.58
CA SER A 16 5.03 9.95 -1.71
C SER A 16 5.69 8.95 -2.66
N LEU A 17 5.97 7.74 -2.16
CA LEU A 17 6.56 6.62 -2.90
C LEU A 17 5.50 5.63 -3.42
N ARG A 18 4.30 6.09 -3.71
CA ARG A 18 3.25 5.22 -4.26
C ARG A 18 3.52 4.91 -5.74
N PRO A 19 2.95 3.82 -6.26
CA PRO A 19 3.01 3.55 -7.70
C PRO A 19 2.50 4.71 -8.54
N ALA A 20 2.97 4.82 -9.77
CA ALA A 20 2.51 5.82 -10.73
C ALA A 20 0.98 5.80 -10.85
N GLY A 21 0.35 6.97 -10.88
CA GLY A 21 -1.10 7.12 -10.90
C GLY A 21 -1.81 6.93 -9.54
N GLN A 22 -1.10 6.49 -8.48
CA GLN A 22 -1.71 6.16 -7.18
C GLN A 22 -1.52 7.26 -6.10
N HIS A 23 -1.06 8.45 -6.48
CA HIS A 23 -0.83 9.57 -5.54
C HIS A 23 -2.08 10.39 -5.21
N GLY A 24 -3.19 10.20 -5.92
CA GLY A 24 -4.42 10.99 -5.75
C GLY A 24 -4.92 11.06 -4.30
N PRO A 25 -5.03 9.95 -3.55
CA PRO A 25 -5.45 9.98 -2.14
C PRO A 25 -4.50 10.77 -1.24
N VAL A 26 -3.18 10.71 -1.48
CA VAL A 26 -2.20 11.51 -0.72
C VAL A 26 -2.35 12.99 -1.05
N ARG A 27 -2.50 13.34 -2.33
CA ARG A 27 -2.69 14.74 -2.75
C ARG A 27 -3.93 15.35 -2.15
N ARG A 28 -5.07 14.62 -2.14
CA ARG A 28 -6.30 15.11 -1.50
C ARG A 28 -6.14 15.31 0.00
N ALA A 29 -5.50 14.37 0.69
CA ALA A 29 -5.24 14.49 2.12
C ALA A 29 -4.28 15.67 2.41
N ALA A 30 -3.22 15.83 1.62
CA ALA A 30 -2.25 16.92 1.75
C ALA A 30 -2.91 18.30 1.51
N ALA A 31 -3.75 18.41 0.49
CA ALA A 31 -4.45 19.66 0.17
C ALA A 31 -5.34 20.13 1.33
N ALA A 32 -6.00 19.21 2.06
CA ALA A 32 -6.78 19.54 3.24
C ALA A 32 -5.96 20.14 4.38
N HIS A 33 -4.62 20.00 4.35
CA HIS A 33 -3.67 20.57 5.31
C HIS A 33 -2.83 21.70 4.72
N GLY A 34 -3.08 22.12 3.47
CA GLY A 34 -2.26 23.12 2.79
C GLY A 34 -0.83 22.64 2.46
N ALA A 35 -0.59 21.32 2.44
CA ALA A 35 0.70 20.72 2.14
C ALA A 35 0.86 20.40 0.64
N ARG A 36 2.11 20.34 0.17
CA ARG A 36 2.48 20.02 -1.21
C ARG A 36 2.94 18.57 -1.32
N VAL A 37 2.76 17.93 -2.49
CA VAL A 37 3.15 16.53 -2.69
C VAL A 37 4.11 16.38 -3.85
N LEU A 38 5.30 15.85 -3.58
CA LEU A 38 6.22 15.32 -4.57
C LEU A 38 5.99 13.81 -4.72
N ALA A 39 5.72 13.37 -5.95
CA ALA A 39 5.54 11.97 -6.29
C ALA A 39 6.84 11.39 -6.84
N LEU A 40 7.38 10.37 -6.16
CA LEU A 40 8.51 9.56 -6.62
C LEU A 40 8.03 8.11 -6.76
N SER A 41 7.60 7.74 -7.97
CA SER A 41 7.00 6.42 -8.21
C SER A 41 8.07 5.39 -8.51
N PRO A 42 8.27 4.37 -7.64
CA PRO A 42 9.26 3.31 -7.88
C PRO A 42 8.84 2.34 -8.99
N TRP A 43 7.55 2.23 -9.24
CA TRP A 43 6.96 1.34 -10.25
C TRP A 43 5.61 1.87 -10.74
N ARG A 44 5.18 1.33 -11.88
CA ARG A 44 3.80 1.36 -12.36
C ARG A 44 3.14 0.00 -12.14
N LEU A 45 1.81 0.00 -12.09
CA LEU A 45 1.01 -1.22 -12.00
C LEU A 45 0.51 -1.53 -13.40
N GLN A 46 0.95 -2.66 -13.95
CA GLN A 46 0.52 -3.15 -15.25
C GLN A 46 -0.48 -4.28 -15.04
N ARG A 47 -1.69 -4.11 -15.54
CA ARG A 47 -2.71 -5.15 -15.53
C ARG A 47 -2.41 -6.19 -16.60
N HIS A 48 -2.71 -7.42 -16.30
CA HIS A 48 -2.69 -8.50 -17.27
C HIS A 48 -4.07 -8.60 -17.94
N ASP A 49 -4.08 -8.83 -19.23
CA ASP A 49 -5.31 -8.97 -20.03
C ASP A 49 -5.12 -10.03 -21.12
N ASP A 50 -4.47 -11.13 -20.77
CA ASP A 50 -4.30 -12.29 -21.63
C ASP A 50 -5.28 -13.40 -21.27
N ALA A 51 -5.46 -14.38 -22.19
CA ALA A 51 -6.40 -15.48 -22.03
C ALA A 51 -6.09 -16.34 -20.79
N GLY A 52 -4.79 -16.56 -20.48
CA GLY A 52 -4.37 -17.32 -19.32
C GLY A 52 -4.77 -16.64 -18.01
N THR A 53 -4.57 -15.33 -17.92
CA THR A 53 -4.99 -14.53 -16.74
C THR A 53 -6.52 -14.55 -16.58
N ARG A 54 -7.28 -14.44 -17.68
CA ARG A 54 -8.75 -14.51 -17.65
C ARG A 54 -9.23 -15.88 -17.17
N ALA A 55 -8.63 -16.97 -17.65
CA ALA A 55 -8.95 -18.34 -17.23
C ALA A 55 -8.62 -18.55 -15.74
N ALA A 56 -7.42 -18.18 -15.31
CA ALA A 56 -7.01 -18.28 -13.90
C ALA A 56 -7.92 -17.47 -12.96
N LEU A 57 -8.33 -16.27 -13.37
CA LEU A 57 -9.27 -15.46 -12.60
C LEU A 57 -10.66 -16.12 -12.54
N ALA A 58 -11.16 -16.64 -13.65
CA ALA A 58 -12.44 -17.35 -13.67
C ALA A 58 -12.43 -18.57 -12.74
N ASP A 59 -11.32 -19.34 -12.72
CA ASP A 59 -11.15 -20.48 -11.82
C ASP A 59 -11.10 -20.06 -10.35
N ALA A 60 -10.35 -19.00 -10.02
CA ALA A 60 -10.28 -18.47 -8.68
C ALA A 60 -11.64 -17.96 -8.17
N LEU A 61 -12.41 -17.31 -9.04
CA LEU A 61 -13.73 -16.77 -8.69
C LEU A 61 -14.84 -17.85 -8.55
N ARG A 62 -14.61 -19.08 -9.02
CA ARG A 62 -15.52 -20.22 -8.77
C ARG A 62 -15.33 -20.87 -7.41
N CYS A 63 -14.29 -20.51 -6.65
CA CYS A 63 -14.03 -21.08 -5.33
C CYS A 63 -15.07 -20.61 -4.29
N GLY A 64 -15.30 -21.43 -3.27
CA GLY A 64 -16.17 -21.08 -2.15
C GLY A 64 -15.56 -20.01 -1.23
N ARG A 65 -14.23 -19.88 -1.20
CA ARG A 65 -13.49 -18.81 -0.51
C ARG A 65 -12.60 -18.10 -1.50
N ILE A 66 -12.71 -16.75 -1.55
CA ILE A 66 -12.00 -15.92 -2.52
C ILE A 66 -11.27 -14.82 -1.79
N VAL A 67 -9.95 -14.79 -1.90
CA VAL A 67 -9.07 -13.84 -1.22
C VAL A 67 -8.54 -12.80 -2.22
N PHE A 68 -8.75 -11.52 -1.94
CA PHE A 68 -8.13 -10.41 -2.64
C PHE A 68 -7.04 -9.76 -1.80
N THR A 69 -5.84 -9.59 -2.37
CA THR A 69 -4.67 -9.12 -1.62
C THR A 69 -4.43 -7.62 -1.69
N SER A 70 -5.10 -6.91 -2.58
CA SER A 70 -4.93 -5.46 -2.74
C SER A 70 -6.11 -4.80 -3.46
N PRO A 71 -6.32 -3.47 -3.27
CA PRO A 71 -7.30 -2.73 -4.05
C PRO A 71 -7.02 -2.77 -5.57
N GLU A 72 -5.75 -2.91 -5.98
CA GLU A 72 -5.43 -3.03 -7.41
C GLU A 72 -5.82 -4.39 -7.98
N ALA A 73 -5.68 -5.47 -7.21
CA ALA A 73 -6.17 -6.78 -7.61
C ALA A 73 -7.69 -6.74 -7.88
N VAL A 74 -8.45 -6.02 -7.05
CA VAL A 74 -9.89 -5.82 -7.29
C VAL A 74 -10.14 -5.05 -8.58
N ARG A 75 -9.45 -3.92 -8.79
CA ARG A 75 -9.61 -3.10 -10.01
C ARG A 75 -9.19 -3.85 -11.27
N ALA A 76 -8.10 -4.60 -11.21
CA ALA A 76 -7.62 -5.39 -12.33
C ALA A 76 -8.61 -6.54 -12.66
N ALA A 77 -9.06 -7.28 -11.65
CA ALA A 77 -10.04 -8.33 -11.83
C ALA A 77 -11.39 -7.80 -12.37
N SER A 78 -11.88 -6.66 -11.83
CA SER A 78 -13.11 -6.01 -12.30
C SER A 78 -13.02 -5.49 -13.74
N ALA A 79 -11.82 -5.17 -14.22
CA ALA A 79 -11.60 -4.77 -15.61
C ALA A 79 -11.62 -5.98 -16.57
N LEU A 80 -11.25 -7.17 -16.08
CA LEU A 80 -11.26 -8.41 -16.87
C LEU A 80 -12.66 -9.01 -16.97
N GLN A 81 -13.43 -9.00 -15.88
CA GLN A 81 -14.81 -9.46 -15.83
C GLN A 81 -15.57 -8.88 -14.63
N PRO A 82 -16.92 -8.77 -14.70
CA PRO A 82 -17.72 -8.36 -13.56
C PRO A 82 -17.54 -9.30 -12.36
N LEU A 83 -17.30 -8.73 -11.18
CA LEU A 83 -17.28 -9.49 -9.95
C LEU A 83 -18.72 -9.69 -9.44
N ARG A 84 -19.09 -10.94 -9.18
CA ARG A 84 -20.44 -11.30 -8.69
C ARG A 84 -20.29 -12.33 -7.57
N ALA A 85 -20.83 -12.02 -6.42
CA ALA A 85 -20.87 -12.95 -5.30
C ALA A 85 -22.07 -13.89 -5.43
N SER A 86 -21.89 -15.16 -5.06
CA SER A 86 -22.99 -16.08 -4.80
C SER A 86 -23.20 -16.28 -3.30
N ALA A 87 -24.38 -16.72 -2.88
CA ALA A 87 -24.71 -16.94 -1.47
C ALA A 87 -23.80 -17.97 -0.75
N ARG A 88 -23.12 -18.82 -1.52
CA ARG A 88 -22.23 -19.86 -0.98
C ARG A 88 -20.76 -19.44 -0.91
N GLN A 89 -20.46 -18.19 -1.28
CA GLN A 89 -19.09 -17.68 -1.34
C GLN A 89 -18.75 -16.78 -0.18
N THR A 90 -17.57 -16.96 0.37
CA THR A 90 -16.96 -16.04 1.34
C THR A 90 -15.87 -15.23 0.64
N TRP A 91 -16.04 -13.90 0.62
CA TRP A 91 -15.10 -12.97 0.04
C TRP A 91 -14.24 -12.34 1.12
N LEU A 92 -12.93 -12.44 0.97
CA LEU A 92 -11.95 -12.02 1.96
C LEU A 92 -10.99 -10.98 1.38
N ALA A 93 -10.67 -9.99 2.18
CA ALA A 93 -9.74 -8.93 1.84
C ALA A 93 -8.61 -8.86 2.87
N VAL A 94 -7.37 -8.68 2.43
CA VAL A 94 -6.22 -8.52 3.35
C VAL A 94 -6.36 -7.30 4.27
N GLY A 95 -7.15 -6.31 3.89
CA GLY A 95 -7.35 -5.12 4.70
C GLY A 95 -8.47 -4.23 4.19
N SER A 96 -8.82 -3.22 5.00
CA SER A 96 -9.97 -2.34 4.79
C SER A 96 -10.01 -1.65 3.42
N GLY A 97 -8.85 -1.26 2.87
CA GLY A 97 -8.79 -0.65 1.54
C GLY A 97 -9.20 -1.61 0.42
N THR A 98 -8.87 -2.91 0.56
CA THR A 98 -9.27 -3.96 -0.37
C THR A 98 -10.75 -4.29 -0.19
N ALA A 99 -11.23 -4.39 1.06
CA ALA A 99 -12.64 -4.59 1.36
C ALA A 99 -13.51 -3.48 0.76
N ALA A 100 -13.13 -2.22 0.98
CA ALA A 100 -13.82 -1.07 0.37
C ALA A 100 -13.77 -1.07 -1.17
N ALA A 101 -12.73 -1.63 -1.79
CA ALA A 101 -12.68 -1.79 -3.24
C ALA A 101 -13.66 -2.87 -3.73
N LEU A 102 -13.76 -4.00 -3.03
CA LEU A 102 -14.74 -5.06 -3.32
C LEU A 102 -16.18 -4.57 -3.13
N GLN A 103 -16.45 -3.83 -2.06
CA GLN A 103 -17.78 -3.23 -1.82
C GLN A 103 -18.19 -2.28 -2.96
N ARG A 104 -17.27 -1.43 -3.44
CA ARG A 104 -17.51 -0.57 -4.62
C ARG A 104 -17.69 -1.34 -5.91
N ALA A 105 -17.16 -2.56 -6.00
CA ALA A 105 -17.39 -3.48 -7.11
C ALA A 105 -18.68 -4.31 -6.94
N GLY A 106 -19.52 -4.02 -5.93
CA GLY A 106 -20.80 -4.67 -5.70
C GLY A 106 -20.76 -5.92 -4.82
N ILE A 107 -19.63 -6.22 -4.18
CA ILE A 107 -19.49 -7.38 -3.29
C ILE A 107 -19.82 -6.96 -1.84
N ALA A 108 -20.92 -7.46 -1.32
CA ALA A 108 -21.32 -7.28 0.08
C ALA A 108 -20.67 -8.34 1.00
N GLY A 109 -20.70 -8.10 2.31
CA GLY A 109 -20.29 -9.10 3.32
C GLY A 109 -18.80 -9.48 3.27
N VAL A 110 -17.92 -8.59 2.79
CA VAL A 110 -16.47 -8.85 2.69
C VAL A 110 -15.85 -8.94 4.07
N LEU A 111 -15.20 -10.04 4.37
CA LEU A 111 -14.42 -10.22 5.60
C LEU A 111 -13.02 -9.62 5.46
N SER A 112 -12.60 -8.86 6.46
CA SER A 112 -11.22 -8.36 6.54
C SER A 112 -10.74 -8.36 8.00
N PRO A 113 -9.43 -8.61 8.24
CA PRO A 113 -8.89 -8.65 9.60
C PRO A 113 -8.72 -7.23 10.17
N VAL A 114 -8.69 -7.14 11.49
CA VAL A 114 -8.29 -5.90 12.20
C VAL A 114 -6.82 -5.60 11.92
N ARG A 115 -5.94 -6.60 12.05
CA ARG A 115 -4.54 -6.50 11.64
C ARG A 115 -4.43 -6.68 10.12
N MET A 116 -4.27 -5.59 9.39
CA MET A 116 -4.33 -5.50 7.92
C MET A 116 -3.05 -6.00 7.24
N ASP A 117 -2.66 -7.24 7.53
CA ASP A 117 -1.52 -7.94 6.92
C ASP A 117 -1.85 -9.40 6.59
N SER A 118 -0.87 -10.13 6.04
CA SER A 118 -1.06 -11.55 5.66
C SER A 118 -1.33 -12.44 6.86
N ALA A 119 -0.73 -12.15 8.02
CA ALA A 119 -0.93 -12.95 9.22
C ALA A 119 -2.34 -12.73 9.78
N GLY A 120 -2.79 -11.48 9.91
CA GLY A 120 -4.17 -11.18 10.34
C GLY A 120 -5.22 -11.79 9.42
N LEU A 121 -4.99 -11.80 8.09
CA LEU A 121 -5.88 -12.49 7.16
C LEU A 121 -5.96 -13.99 7.45
N LEU A 122 -4.81 -14.64 7.66
CA LEU A 122 -4.73 -16.09 7.93
C LEU A 122 -5.33 -16.49 9.29
N ASP A 123 -5.47 -15.54 10.20
CA ASP A 123 -6.10 -15.73 11.51
C ASP A 123 -7.65 -15.68 11.45
N LEU A 124 -8.25 -15.25 10.32
CA LEU A 124 -9.70 -15.25 10.15
C LEU A 124 -10.25 -16.68 10.24
N ALA A 125 -11.34 -16.87 10.99
CA ALA A 125 -11.99 -18.18 11.17
C ALA A 125 -12.26 -18.89 9.82
N ALA A 126 -12.66 -18.13 8.79
CA ALA A 126 -12.91 -18.65 7.45
C ALA A 126 -11.67 -19.26 6.76
N LEU A 127 -10.44 -19.04 7.27
CA LEU A 127 -9.20 -19.56 6.69
C LEU A 127 -8.41 -20.48 7.64
N ARG A 128 -8.97 -20.85 8.79
CA ARG A 128 -8.29 -21.76 9.74
C ARG A 128 -8.39 -23.22 9.28
N GLU A 129 -9.61 -23.68 9.03
CA GLU A 129 -9.89 -25.06 8.59
C GLU A 129 -10.20 -25.07 7.10
N VAL A 130 -9.20 -25.41 6.30
CA VAL A 130 -9.27 -25.32 4.84
C VAL A 130 -8.76 -26.60 4.14
N THR A 131 -8.50 -27.67 4.90
CA THR A 131 -8.04 -28.96 4.36
C THR A 131 -9.00 -29.45 3.27
N GLY A 132 -8.45 -29.84 2.12
CA GLY A 132 -9.20 -30.32 0.97
C GLY A 132 -10.06 -29.26 0.26
N THR A 133 -10.06 -28.00 0.72
CA THR A 133 -10.90 -26.94 0.11
C THR A 133 -10.15 -26.20 -1.01
N ARG A 134 -10.91 -25.72 -2.02
CA ARG A 134 -10.38 -24.86 -3.08
C ARG A 134 -10.54 -23.39 -2.67
N ILE A 135 -9.44 -22.64 -2.72
CA ILE A 135 -9.40 -21.21 -2.37
C ILE A 135 -8.89 -20.40 -3.56
N GLY A 136 -9.66 -19.45 -4.01
CA GLY A 136 -9.23 -18.48 -5.02
C GLY A 136 -8.38 -17.39 -4.40
N LEU A 137 -7.19 -17.14 -4.95
CA LEU A 137 -6.27 -16.09 -4.51
C LEU A 137 -6.02 -15.11 -5.66
N VAL A 138 -6.65 -13.95 -5.62
CA VAL A 138 -6.50 -12.88 -6.62
C VAL A 138 -5.47 -11.86 -6.12
N THR A 139 -4.33 -11.78 -6.82
CA THR A 139 -3.12 -11.13 -6.33
C THR A 139 -2.23 -10.56 -7.44
N ALA A 140 -0.96 -10.35 -7.15
CA ALA A 140 0.12 -10.03 -8.07
C ALA A 140 1.40 -10.80 -7.69
N PRO A 141 2.33 -11.06 -8.62
CA PRO A 141 3.61 -11.70 -8.36
C PRO A 141 4.42 -10.99 -7.27
N GLY A 142 5.18 -11.74 -6.46
CA GLY A 142 6.14 -11.24 -5.46
C GLY A 142 5.52 -10.49 -4.29
N GLY A 143 4.22 -10.50 -4.16
CA GLY A 143 3.54 -9.62 -3.23
C GLY A 143 2.97 -10.25 -1.97
N ARG A 144 2.66 -11.52 -1.90
CA ARG A 144 2.04 -12.18 -0.73
C ARG A 144 2.04 -13.70 -0.88
N ASP A 145 3.14 -14.24 -1.36
CA ASP A 145 3.32 -15.69 -1.54
C ASP A 145 3.13 -16.44 -0.22
N ARG A 146 3.44 -15.80 0.92
CA ARG A 146 3.15 -16.32 2.27
C ARG A 146 1.69 -16.75 2.47
N ILE A 147 0.72 -16.08 1.82
CA ILE A 147 -0.70 -16.46 1.94
C ILE A 147 -0.93 -17.78 1.24
N ALA A 148 -0.46 -17.91 -0.01
CA ALA A 148 -0.58 -19.17 -0.76
C ALA A 148 0.11 -20.32 -0.04
N THR A 149 1.37 -20.14 0.36
CA THR A 149 2.16 -21.14 1.09
C THR A 149 1.48 -21.57 2.40
N ALA A 150 0.99 -20.61 3.20
CA ALA A 150 0.34 -20.94 4.46
C ALA A 150 -1.00 -21.67 4.26
N LEU A 151 -1.79 -21.30 3.24
CA LEU A 151 -3.04 -22.02 2.94
C LEU A 151 -2.78 -23.42 2.41
N GLN A 152 -1.75 -23.60 1.56
CA GLN A 152 -1.31 -24.91 1.09
C GLN A 152 -0.80 -25.77 2.23
N ALA A 153 -0.03 -25.22 3.17
CA ALA A 153 0.42 -25.92 4.37
C ALA A 153 -0.75 -26.36 5.28
N ARG A 154 -1.91 -25.66 5.20
CA ARG A 154 -3.17 -26.06 5.85
C ARG A 154 -3.98 -27.07 5.03
N GLY A 155 -3.43 -27.63 3.93
CA GLY A 155 -4.09 -28.60 3.07
C GLY A 155 -5.09 -28.02 2.07
N ALA A 156 -5.08 -26.71 1.80
CA ALA A 156 -5.94 -26.09 0.79
C ALA A 156 -5.35 -26.23 -0.63
N HIS A 157 -6.23 -26.35 -1.62
CA HIS A 157 -5.90 -26.20 -3.04
C HIS A 157 -6.05 -24.73 -3.45
N VAL A 158 -4.94 -24.01 -3.56
CA VAL A 158 -4.94 -22.58 -3.90
C VAL A 158 -4.97 -22.38 -5.42
N LEU A 159 -6.03 -21.78 -5.95
CA LEU A 159 -6.16 -21.35 -7.34
C LEU A 159 -5.77 -19.86 -7.42
N ARG A 160 -4.55 -19.63 -7.91
CA ARG A 160 -3.96 -18.28 -7.97
C ARG A 160 -4.25 -17.60 -9.29
N ALA A 161 -4.67 -16.33 -9.22
CA ALA A 161 -4.80 -15.44 -10.36
C ALA A 161 -3.97 -14.18 -10.14
N ASP A 162 -2.86 -14.05 -10.87
CA ASP A 162 -2.03 -12.85 -10.88
C ASP A 162 -2.58 -11.88 -11.93
N VAL A 163 -3.42 -10.94 -11.49
CA VAL A 163 -4.17 -10.04 -12.39
C VAL A 163 -3.46 -8.74 -12.72
N TYR A 164 -2.32 -8.47 -12.10
CA TYR A 164 -1.44 -7.34 -12.41
C TYR A 164 -0.01 -7.61 -11.91
N ARG A 165 0.95 -6.84 -12.41
CA ARG A 165 2.34 -6.86 -11.91
C ARG A 165 2.84 -5.45 -11.58
N ARG A 166 3.88 -5.39 -10.76
CA ARG A 166 4.64 -4.16 -10.53
C ARG A 166 5.82 -4.12 -11.50
N GLU A 167 5.83 -3.14 -12.37
CA GLU A 167 6.98 -2.88 -13.23
C GLU A 167 7.81 -1.74 -12.66
N PRO A 168 9.12 -1.94 -12.46
CA PRO A 168 10.02 -0.84 -12.13
C PRO A 168 9.87 0.27 -13.17
N CYS A 169 9.86 1.50 -12.69
CA CYS A 169 9.71 2.65 -13.56
C CYS A 169 10.83 3.64 -13.22
N PRO A 170 11.65 4.03 -14.22
CA PRO A 170 12.70 4.99 -13.97
C PRO A 170 12.11 6.31 -13.49
N LEU A 171 12.77 6.92 -12.53
CA LEU A 171 12.37 8.23 -12.06
C LEU A 171 12.64 9.26 -13.15
N ARG A 172 11.63 10.06 -13.46
CA ARG A 172 11.76 11.10 -14.48
C ARG A 172 12.75 12.16 -14.00
N ARG A 173 13.60 12.66 -14.89
CA ARG A 173 14.56 13.76 -14.62
C ARG A 173 13.88 14.93 -13.88
N ALA A 174 12.74 15.38 -14.37
CA ALA A 174 11.96 16.45 -13.72
C ALA A 174 11.51 16.12 -12.27
N SER A 175 11.33 14.84 -11.92
CA SER A 175 11.01 14.44 -10.54
C SER A 175 12.25 14.48 -9.65
N ILE A 176 13.42 14.15 -10.19
CA ILE A 176 14.71 14.25 -9.51
C ILE A 176 15.07 15.73 -9.29
N GLU A 177 14.95 16.56 -10.30
CA GLU A 177 15.17 18.01 -10.18
C GLU A 177 14.26 18.65 -9.14
N ARG A 178 12.97 18.25 -9.10
CA ARG A 178 12.05 18.72 -8.05
C ARG A 178 12.44 18.23 -6.66
N LEU A 179 12.95 17.00 -6.53
CA LEU A 179 13.44 16.49 -5.24
C LEU A 179 14.62 17.32 -4.73
N LEU A 180 15.55 17.67 -5.62
CA LEU A 180 16.70 18.51 -5.30
C LEU A 180 16.30 19.93 -4.88
N ALA A 181 15.18 20.44 -5.43
CA ALA A 181 14.65 21.77 -5.11
C ALA A 181 13.69 21.78 -3.90
N VAL A 182 13.40 20.62 -3.28
CA VAL A 182 12.52 20.55 -2.11
C VAL A 182 13.22 21.15 -0.89
N PRO A 183 12.64 22.18 -0.24
CA PRO A 183 13.17 22.69 1.02
C PRO A 183 13.17 21.62 2.12
N THR A 184 14.26 21.49 2.83
CA THR A 184 14.38 20.57 3.98
C THR A 184 14.06 21.30 5.30
N PRO A 185 13.47 20.60 6.29
CA PRO A 185 13.09 19.20 6.26
C PRO A 185 11.75 18.97 5.55
N ALA A 186 11.74 18.06 4.59
CA ALA A 186 10.53 17.51 3.98
C ALA A 186 10.10 16.21 4.69
N LEU A 187 8.86 15.77 4.49
CA LEU A 187 8.32 14.59 5.14
C LEU A 187 8.15 13.44 4.14
N LEU A 188 8.77 12.31 4.39
CA LEU A 188 8.57 11.09 3.62
C LEU A 188 7.43 10.26 4.20
N LEU A 189 6.37 10.00 3.43
CA LEU A 189 5.28 9.12 3.80
C LEU A 189 5.65 7.65 3.47
N LEU A 190 6.23 6.94 4.44
CA LEU A 190 6.75 5.59 4.26
C LEU A 190 5.70 4.53 4.57
N SER A 191 5.10 3.96 3.53
CA SER A 191 4.12 2.86 3.64
C SER A 191 4.57 1.54 3.00
N SER A 192 5.80 1.48 2.47
CA SER A 192 6.36 0.28 1.83
C SER A 192 7.89 0.32 1.83
N ALA A 193 8.52 -0.67 2.46
CA ALA A 193 9.97 -0.85 2.43
C ALA A 193 10.50 -1.06 1.01
N GLY A 194 9.82 -1.91 0.21
CA GLY A 194 10.20 -2.14 -1.18
C GLY A 194 10.16 -0.87 -2.02
N ALA A 195 9.22 0.06 -1.75
CA ALA A 195 9.17 1.35 -2.45
C ALA A 195 10.37 2.24 -2.10
N LEU A 196 10.77 2.27 -0.83
CA LEU A 196 11.94 3.01 -0.37
C LEU A 196 13.21 2.48 -1.03
N ARG A 197 13.44 1.15 -0.93
CA ARG A 197 14.61 0.49 -1.52
C ARG A 197 14.69 0.73 -3.02
N GLN A 198 13.58 0.56 -3.74
CA GLN A 198 13.53 0.76 -5.19
C GLN A 198 13.83 2.22 -5.59
N VAL A 199 13.30 3.19 -4.87
CA VAL A 199 13.58 4.61 -5.14
C VAL A 199 15.04 4.94 -4.85
N LEU A 200 15.57 4.51 -3.70
CA LEU A 200 16.99 4.73 -3.36
C LEU A 200 17.94 4.07 -4.36
N ALA A 201 17.62 2.86 -4.85
CA ALA A 201 18.43 2.15 -5.85
C ALA A 201 18.41 2.81 -7.25
N THR A 202 17.41 3.65 -7.54
CA THR A 202 17.26 4.30 -8.86
C THR A 202 17.64 5.77 -8.87
N LEU A 203 17.75 6.40 -7.68
CA LEU A 203 18.19 7.79 -7.56
C LEU A 203 19.70 7.91 -7.74
N PRO A 204 20.20 8.96 -8.43
CA PRO A 204 21.60 9.36 -8.31
C PRO A 204 21.94 9.67 -6.84
N GLU A 205 23.19 9.41 -6.41
CA GLU A 205 23.58 9.50 -4.98
C GLU A 205 23.29 10.88 -4.36
N HIS A 206 23.54 11.96 -5.09
CA HIS A 206 23.25 13.31 -4.59
C HIS A 206 21.75 13.54 -4.32
N ALA A 207 20.86 12.92 -5.11
CA ALA A 207 19.40 12.99 -4.91
C ALA A 207 18.93 12.00 -3.81
N ALA A 208 19.56 10.83 -3.72
CA ALA A 208 19.34 9.89 -2.62
C ALA A 208 19.73 10.51 -1.26
N ALA A 209 20.83 11.27 -1.21
CA ALA A 209 21.22 12.01 -0.01
C ALA A 209 20.19 13.06 0.42
N VAL A 210 19.52 13.74 -0.53
CA VAL A 210 18.40 14.64 -0.21
C VAL A 210 17.20 13.86 0.37
N LEU A 211 16.86 12.72 -0.22
CA LEU A 211 15.76 11.89 0.27
C LEU A 211 16.03 11.36 1.68
N ARG A 212 17.27 10.93 1.97
CA ARG A 212 17.68 10.44 3.31
C ARG A 212 17.60 11.51 4.40
N ARG A 213 17.75 12.78 4.06
CA ARG A 213 17.60 13.91 5.00
C ARG A 213 16.16 14.28 5.32
N CYS A 214 15.18 13.67 4.66
CA CYS A 214 13.77 13.89 4.97
C CYS A 214 13.39 13.16 6.27
N ASP A 215 12.49 13.75 7.05
CA ASP A 215 11.91 13.08 8.21
C ASP A 215 10.88 12.04 7.74
N ALA A 216 10.93 10.83 8.27
CA ALA A 216 10.01 9.77 7.90
C ALA A 216 8.76 9.76 8.79
N ILE A 217 7.60 9.60 8.15
CA ILE A 217 6.35 9.20 8.79
C ILE A 217 6.11 7.75 8.39
N ALA A 218 6.32 6.82 9.31
CA ALA A 218 6.23 5.40 9.04
C ALA A 218 4.81 4.87 9.29
N ALA A 219 4.34 3.96 8.45
CA ALA A 219 3.03 3.33 8.60
C ALA A 219 3.03 2.14 9.59
N SER A 220 4.18 1.82 10.19
CA SER A 220 4.32 0.79 11.24
C SER A 220 5.69 0.88 11.90
N PRO A 221 5.89 0.30 13.13
CA PRO A 221 7.18 0.24 13.79
C PRO A 221 8.27 -0.44 12.93
N ARG A 222 7.92 -1.52 12.23
CA ARG A 222 8.83 -2.20 11.31
C ARG A 222 9.34 -1.27 10.18
N LEU A 223 8.50 -0.39 9.66
CA LEU A 223 8.90 0.56 8.62
C LEU A 223 9.74 1.69 9.19
N ALA A 224 9.52 2.07 10.45
CA ALA A 224 10.38 3.02 11.15
C ALA A 224 11.80 2.47 11.33
N ALA A 225 11.92 1.21 11.78
CA ALA A 225 13.22 0.52 11.88
C ALA A 225 13.94 0.48 10.51
N ILE A 226 13.26 0.07 9.44
CA ILE A 226 13.82 0.06 8.07
C ILE A 226 14.27 1.46 7.62
N ALA A 227 13.53 2.52 7.94
CA ALA A 227 13.92 3.88 7.60
C ALA A 227 15.23 4.28 8.28
N GLY A 228 15.39 3.93 9.55
CA GLY A 228 16.62 4.19 10.31
C GLY A 228 17.78 3.32 9.87
N GLU A 229 17.61 2.01 9.90
CA GLU A 229 18.69 1.02 9.68
C GLU A 229 19.19 1.00 8.23
N GLU A 230 18.29 1.06 7.24
CA GLU A 230 18.68 0.93 5.83
C GLU A 230 18.89 2.28 5.12
N ALA A 231 18.30 3.36 5.61
CA ALA A 231 18.36 4.65 4.95
C ALA A 231 18.92 5.78 5.82
N GLY A 232 19.23 5.54 7.11
CA GLY A 232 19.71 6.56 8.03
C GLY A 232 18.70 7.70 8.27
N MET A 233 17.41 7.46 8.07
CA MET A 233 16.37 8.48 8.15
C MET A 233 15.83 8.59 9.57
N ARG A 234 15.61 9.82 10.03
CA ARG A 234 14.90 10.07 11.29
C ARG A 234 13.40 9.81 11.09
N THR A 235 12.81 8.94 11.91
CA THR A 235 11.36 8.77 11.97
C THR A 235 10.80 9.67 13.07
N ILE A 236 9.92 10.62 12.70
CA ILE A 236 9.29 11.55 13.64
C ILE A 236 7.89 11.11 14.08
N ALA A 237 7.25 10.19 13.37
CA ALA A 237 5.97 9.62 13.77
C ALA A 237 5.74 8.23 13.17
N ILE A 238 4.98 7.42 13.91
CA ILE A 238 4.42 6.15 13.43
C ILE A 238 2.91 6.31 13.36
N ALA A 239 2.34 6.13 12.16
CA ALA A 239 0.90 6.23 11.95
C ALA A 239 0.19 4.93 12.38
N THR A 240 -1.07 5.03 12.75
CA THR A 240 -1.91 3.88 13.13
C THR A 240 -2.18 2.93 11.96
N ASP A 241 -2.10 3.44 10.72
CA ASP A 241 -2.31 2.66 9.50
C ASP A 241 -1.68 3.36 8.27
N PRO A 242 -1.56 2.66 7.11
CA PRO A 242 -0.93 3.20 5.90
C PRO A 242 -1.83 4.16 5.10
N ARG A 243 -3.02 4.50 5.57
CA ARG A 243 -3.91 5.42 4.87
C ARG A 243 -3.37 6.85 4.94
N PRO A 244 -3.47 7.62 3.86
CA PRO A 244 -2.92 8.98 3.83
C PRO A 244 -3.40 9.87 4.99
N ARG A 245 -4.69 9.80 5.34
CA ARG A 245 -5.24 10.60 6.45
C ARG A 245 -4.56 10.27 7.78
N ALA A 246 -4.38 8.99 8.11
CA ALA A 246 -3.73 8.57 9.35
C ALA A 246 -2.25 9.00 9.37
N MET A 247 -1.54 8.85 8.26
CA MET A 247 -0.14 9.28 8.14
C MET A 247 0.02 10.79 8.29
N LEU A 248 -0.89 11.59 7.69
CA LEU A 248 -0.84 13.05 7.83
C LEU A 248 -1.26 13.51 9.23
N ALA A 249 -2.22 12.85 9.86
CA ALA A 249 -2.59 13.13 11.24
C ALA A 249 -1.40 12.88 12.20
N ALA A 250 -0.69 11.75 12.03
CA ALA A 250 0.50 11.45 12.81
C ALA A 250 1.62 12.50 12.57
N ALA A 251 1.83 12.92 11.32
CA ALA A 251 2.77 13.97 10.97
C ALA A 251 2.41 15.31 11.64
N ALA A 252 1.15 15.72 11.57
CA ALA A 252 0.67 16.95 12.18
C ALA A 252 0.85 16.93 13.71
N ALA A 253 0.48 15.84 14.37
CA ALA A 253 0.65 15.67 15.81
C ALA A 253 2.12 15.77 16.25
N ALA A 254 3.04 15.09 15.53
CA ALA A 254 4.47 15.13 15.83
C ALA A 254 5.06 16.54 15.68
N LEU A 255 4.65 17.27 14.64
CA LEU A 255 5.11 18.65 14.42
C LEU A 255 4.56 19.63 15.45
N THR A 256 3.35 19.41 15.96
CA THR A 256 2.76 20.24 17.03
C THR A 256 3.43 19.97 18.37
N ALA A 257 3.78 18.71 18.66
CA ALA A 257 4.42 18.33 19.92
C ALA A 257 5.88 18.79 20.06
N GLY A 258 6.51 19.25 18.96
CA GLY A 258 7.90 19.74 18.97
C GLY A 258 8.94 18.69 19.39
N LYS A 259 8.60 17.41 19.44
CA LYS A 259 9.49 16.31 19.89
C LYS A 259 9.91 15.40 18.75
N PRO A 260 11.24 15.30 18.46
CA PRO A 260 11.71 14.09 17.79
C PRO A 260 11.47 12.89 18.69
N MET A 261 11.00 11.76 18.11
CA MET A 261 10.93 10.49 18.85
C MET A 261 12.33 10.10 19.31
N PRO A 262 12.49 9.59 20.56
CA PRO A 262 13.78 9.04 21.00
C PRO A 262 14.17 7.84 20.12
N ALA A 263 15.48 7.71 19.89
CA ALA A 263 16.12 6.62 19.17
C ALA A 263 15.87 5.26 19.83
#